data_c27b7de1aef8f7c0d7e78975b804db8c
#
_entry.id   c27b7de1aef8f7c0d7e78975b804db8c
#
_cell.length_a   1.000
_cell.length_b   1.000
_cell.length_c   1.000
_cell.angle_alpha   90.00
_cell.angle_beta   90.00
_cell.angle_gamma   90.00
#
_symmetry.space_group_name_H-M   'P 1'
#
loop_
_entity.id
_entity.type
_entity.pdbx_description
1 polymer ?
#
loop_
_entity_poly.entity_id
_entity_poly.type
_entity_poly.pdbx_seq_one_letter_code
_entity_poly.pdbx_strand_id
1 'polypeptide(L)'
;MNAMIRTASGPILLYMNFCGFKGWTSFWNMIYMVPGYEQHEALIRHERKHLEQMERDGKLVYLFKYSYWLLRYGYWNNPYEVEARAAK
;
A
#
# COMPACT_ATOMS: atom_id res chain seq x y z
N MET A 1 -0.34 0.37 15.70
CA MET A 1 -1.39 -0.60 15.34
C MET A 1 -0.81 -1.73 14.53
N ASN A 2 -1.16 -2.96 14.87
CA ASN A 2 -0.66 -4.12 14.13
C ASN A 2 -1.56 -4.42 12.95
N ALA A 3 -1.00 -4.37 11.75
CA ALA A 3 -1.73 -4.73 10.55
C ALA A 3 -1.72 -6.25 10.41
N MET A 4 -2.84 -6.82 10.00
CA MET A 4 -2.90 -8.23 9.61
C MET A 4 -2.45 -8.37 8.16
N ILE A 5 -1.64 -9.38 7.91
CA ILE A 5 -1.16 -9.68 6.56
C ILE A 5 -1.93 -10.91 6.07
N ARG A 6 -2.53 -10.81 4.89
CA ARG A 6 -3.28 -11.91 4.29
C ARG A 6 -2.84 -12.13 2.86
N THR A 7 -2.96 -13.38 2.43
CA THR A 7 -2.80 -13.72 1.02
C THR A 7 -4.03 -13.24 0.26
N ALA A 8 -3.81 -12.48 -0.80
CA ALA A 8 -4.88 -11.97 -1.64
C ALA A 8 -5.56 -13.11 -2.39
N SER A 9 -6.89 -13.02 -2.54
CA SER A 9 -7.68 -13.98 -3.30
C SER A 9 -8.93 -13.30 -3.85
N GLY A 10 -9.60 -13.96 -4.82
CA GLY A 10 -10.84 -13.45 -5.39
C GLY A 10 -10.70 -12.08 -6.04
N PRO A 11 -11.69 -11.18 -5.86
CA PRO A 11 -11.65 -9.86 -6.51
C PRO A 11 -10.45 -9.01 -6.15
N ILE A 12 -9.95 -9.13 -4.91
CA ILE A 12 -8.78 -8.37 -4.47
C ILE A 12 -7.55 -8.80 -5.27
N LEU A 13 -7.37 -10.10 -5.46
CA LEU A 13 -6.25 -10.61 -6.24
C LEU A 13 -6.35 -10.20 -7.71
N LEU A 14 -7.55 -10.25 -8.27
CA LEU A 14 -7.78 -9.79 -9.64
C LEU A 14 -7.41 -8.31 -9.80
N TYR A 15 -7.82 -7.48 -8.85
CA TYR A 15 -7.49 -6.06 -8.87
C TYR A 15 -5.98 -5.85 -8.79
N MET A 16 -5.32 -6.55 -7.87
CA MET A 16 -3.87 -6.43 -7.70
C MET A 16 -3.11 -6.86 -8.95
N ASN A 17 -3.52 -7.98 -9.56
CA ASN A 17 -2.88 -8.47 -10.78
C ASN A 17 -3.10 -7.51 -11.95
N PHE A 18 -4.28 -6.95 -12.07
CA PHE A 18 -4.59 -5.98 -13.12
C PHE A 18 -3.71 -4.74 -12.99
N CYS A 19 -3.50 -4.26 -11.77
CA CYS A 19 -2.68 -3.07 -11.51
C CYS A 19 -1.19 -3.37 -11.40
N GLY A 20 -0.80 -4.64 -11.37
CA GLY A 20 0.61 -5.03 -11.22
C GLY A 20 1.13 -4.93 -9.79
N PHE A 21 0.25 -4.90 -8.79
CA PHE A 21 0.66 -4.83 -7.40
C PHE A 21 0.98 -6.20 -6.84
N LYS A 22 2.09 -6.32 -6.12
CA LYS A 22 2.46 -7.55 -5.38
C LYS A 22 2.05 -7.46 -3.92
N GLY A 23 1.83 -6.24 -3.41
CA GLY A 23 1.26 -5.98 -2.10
C GLY A 23 0.31 -4.82 -2.18
N TRP A 24 -0.68 -4.79 -1.29
CA TRP A 24 -1.67 -3.73 -1.28
C TRP A 24 -2.14 -3.49 0.15
N THR A 25 -2.17 -2.21 0.54
CA THR A 25 -2.64 -1.79 1.85
C THR A 25 -4.06 -1.27 1.72
N SER A 26 -4.99 -1.90 2.43
CA SER A 26 -6.39 -1.50 2.41
C SER A 26 -6.68 -0.42 3.46
N PHE A 27 -7.85 0.22 3.31
CA PHE A 27 -8.32 1.20 4.29
C PHE A 27 -8.84 0.56 5.58
N TRP A 28 -8.97 -0.76 5.62
CA TRP A 28 -9.45 -1.47 6.81
C TRP A 28 -8.31 -2.21 7.53
N ASN A 29 -7.10 -1.65 7.47
CA ASN A 29 -5.91 -2.09 8.20
C ASN A 29 -5.46 -3.51 7.85
N MET A 30 -5.71 -3.94 6.61
CA MET A 30 -5.24 -5.22 6.09
C MET A 30 -4.20 -4.99 5.01
N ILE A 31 -3.13 -5.77 5.04
CA ILE A 31 -2.15 -5.82 3.96
C ILE A 31 -2.38 -7.12 3.21
N TYR A 32 -2.64 -7.02 1.91
CA TYR A 32 -2.82 -8.18 1.05
C TYR A 32 -1.58 -8.40 0.20
N MET A 33 -1.11 -9.65 0.19
CA MET A 33 0.08 -10.03 -0.58
C MET A 33 -0.33 -11.03 -1.65
N VAL A 34 0.24 -10.92 -2.85
CA VAL A 34 0.07 -11.91 -3.90
C VAL A 34 0.65 -13.24 -3.40
N PRO A 35 0.01 -14.40 -3.69
CA PRO A 35 0.56 -15.70 -3.27
C PRO A 35 2.04 -15.83 -3.64
N GLY A 36 2.84 -16.26 -2.69
CA GLY A 36 4.29 -16.37 -2.82
C GLY A 36 5.06 -15.17 -2.30
N TYR A 37 4.40 -14.06 -1.97
CA TYR A 37 5.04 -12.84 -1.46
C TYR A 37 4.75 -12.56 0.00
N GLU A 38 4.11 -13.50 0.71
CA GLU A 38 3.63 -13.29 2.08
C GLU A 38 4.75 -13.02 3.07
N GLN A 39 5.97 -13.44 2.77
CA GLN A 39 7.12 -13.24 3.64
C GLN A 39 8.18 -12.30 3.06
N HIS A 40 7.80 -11.53 2.06
CA HIS A 40 8.71 -10.55 1.44
C HIS A 40 8.80 -9.32 2.34
N GLU A 41 9.81 -9.31 3.22
CA GLU A 41 9.92 -8.30 4.27
C GLU A 41 10.00 -6.87 3.77
N ALA A 42 10.77 -6.61 2.73
CA ALA A 42 10.89 -5.26 2.19
C ALA A 42 9.54 -4.74 1.69
N LEU A 43 8.77 -5.59 1.02
CA LEU A 43 7.45 -5.24 0.51
C LEU A 43 6.47 -5.02 1.67
N ILE A 44 6.54 -5.88 2.70
CA ILE A 44 5.70 -5.73 3.89
C ILE A 44 5.99 -4.39 4.58
N ARG A 45 7.26 -4.02 4.74
CA ARG A 45 7.62 -2.72 5.32
C ARG A 45 7.09 -1.56 4.51
N HIS A 46 7.13 -1.67 3.18
CA HIS A 46 6.56 -0.67 2.28
C HIS A 46 5.07 -0.49 2.53
N GLU A 47 4.31 -1.61 2.59
CA GLU A 47 2.87 -1.54 2.80
C GLU A 47 2.53 -1.06 4.21
N ARG A 48 3.30 -1.46 5.22
CA ARG A 48 3.12 -0.95 6.58
C ARG A 48 3.33 0.54 6.67
N LYS A 49 4.25 1.08 5.88
CA LYS A 49 4.48 2.52 5.85
C LYS A 49 3.23 3.26 5.36
N HIS A 50 2.51 2.70 4.39
CA HIS A 50 1.25 3.29 3.96
C HIS A 50 0.22 3.32 5.09
N LEU A 51 0.16 2.28 5.93
CA LEU A 51 -0.72 2.31 7.10
C LEU A 51 -0.32 3.40 8.09
N GLU A 52 0.97 3.58 8.34
CA GLU A 52 1.45 4.66 9.19
C GLU A 52 1.08 6.02 8.61
N GLN A 53 1.18 6.18 7.30
CA GLN A 53 0.79 7.41 6.62
C GLN A 53 -0.71 7.69 6.81
N MET A 54 -1.55 6.66 6.70
CA MET A 54 -2.98 6.79 6.92
C MET A 54 -3.31 7.17 8.36
N GLU A 55 -2.59 6.60 9.33
CA GLU A 55 -2.78 6.95 10.73
C GLU A 55 -2.32 8.37 11.02
N ARG A 56 -1.16 8.76 10.49
CA ARG A 56 -0.59 10.08 10.71
C ARG A 56 -1.46 11.19 10.13
N ASP A 57 -1.93 11.01 8.89
CA ASP A 57 -2.64 12.06 8.16
C ASP A 57 -4.15 11.91 8.17
N GLY A 58 -4.67 10.74 8.61
CA GLY A 58 -6.09 10.40 8.49
C GLY A 58 -6.39 9.79 7.13
N LYS A 59 -7.32 8.84 7.11
CA LYS A 59 -7.59 8.07 5.88
C LYS A 59 -8.12 8.94 4.74
N LEU A 60 -9.01 9.87 5.03
CA LEU A 60 -9.56 10.75 3.99
C LEU A 60 -8.51 11.73 3.47
N VAL A 61 -7.71 12.30 4.36
CA VAL A 61 -6.61 13.19 3.97
C VAL A 61 -5.58 12.44 3.16
N TYR A 62 -5.23 11.23 3.59
CA TYR A 62 -4.31 10.37 2.85
C TYR A 62 -4.81 10.12 1.43
N LEU A 63 -6.08 9.71 1.30
CA LEU A 63 -6.68 9.42 0.00
C LEU A 63 -6.64 10.66 -0.91
N PHE A 64 -6.97 11.82 -0.37
CA PHE A 64 -7.00 13.07 -1.11
C PHE A 64 -5.59 13.44 -1.61
N LYS A 65 -4.62 13.42 -0.70
CA LYS A 65 -3.23 13.75 -1.04
C LYS A 65 -2.63 12.72 -1.99
N TYR A 66 -2.85 11.44 -1.75
CA TYR A 66 -2.34 10.38 -2.60
C TYR A 66 -2.85 10.56 -4.03
N SER A 67 -4.16 10.78 -4.18
CA SER A 67 -4.77 10.95 -5.49
C SER A 67 -4.27 12.19 -6.20
N TYR A 68 -4.16 13.31 -5.50
CA TYR A 68 -3.66 14.56 -6.06
C TYR A 68 -2.22 14.39 -6.54
N TRP A 69 -1.37 13.82 -5.71
CA TRP A 69 0.04 13.65 -6.05
C TRP A 69 0.25 12.61 -7.15
N LEU A 70 -0.62 11.58 -7.19
CA LEU A 70 -0.60 10.60 -8.28
C LEU A 70 -0.86 11.28 -9.62
N LEU A 71 -1.85 12.15 -9.68
CA LEU A 71 -2.16 12.89 -10.91
C LEU A 71 -1.07 13.90 -11.28
N ARG A 72 -0.46 14.54 -10.29
CA ARG A 72 0.54 15.58 -10.55
C ARG A 72 1.92 15.03 -10.84
N TYR A 73 2.36 14.01 -10.11
CA TYR A 73 3.74 13.52 -10.18
C TYR A 73 3.85 12.08 -10.71
N GLY A 74 2.75 11.37 -10.84
CA GLY A 74 2.74 9.96 -11.19
C GLY A 74 2.99 9.07 -9.98
N TYR A 75 2.87 7.76 -10.18
CA TYR A 75 3.02 6.78 -9.12
C TYR A 75 4.42 6.82 -8.51
N TRP A 76 5.45 6.78 -9.36
CA TRP A 76 6.83 6.66 -8.88
C TRP A 76 7.27 7.85 -8.04
N ASN A 77 6.84 9.06 -8.43
CA ASN A 77 7.24 10.29 -7.77
C ASN A 77 6.21 10.78 -6.73
N ASN A 78 5.16 10.01 -6.48
CA ASN A 78 4.19 10.34 -5.44
C ASN A 78 4.91 10.38 -4.10
N PRO A 79 4.84 11.49 -3.34
CA PRO A 79 5.58 11.61 -2.06
C PRO A 79 5.30 10.48 -1.07
N TYR A 80 4.08 9.94 -1.02
CA TYR A 80 3.78 8.80 -0.16
C TYR A 80 4.54 7.54 -0.60
N GLU A 81 4.65 7.33 -1.92
CA GLU A 81 5.39 6.18 -2.43
C GLU A 81 6.90 6.35 -2.24
N VAL A 82 7.41 7.56 -2.41
CA VAL A 82 8.83 7.85 -2.16
C VAL A 82 9.17 7.56 -0.69
N GLU A 83 8.34 8.03 0.23
CA GLU A 83 8.54 7.78 1.66
C GLU A 83 8.44 6.29 1.98
N ALA A 84 7.48 5.58 1.38
CA ALA A 84 7.31 4.15 1.62
C ALA A 84 8.49 3.33 1.10
N ARG A 85 9.05 3.70 -0.05
CA ARG A 85 10.24 3.02 -0.58
C ARG A 85 11.47 3.25 0.29
N ALA A 86 11.54 4.36 0.98
CA ALA A 86 12.65 4.65 1.89
C ALA A 86 12.55 3.88 3.20
N ALA A 87 11.41 3.27 3.51
CA ALA A 87 11.22 2.46 4.70
C ALA A 87 11.91 1.11 4.52
N LYS A 88 12.96 0.87 5.27
CA LYS A 88 13.76 -0.35 5.15
C LYS A 88 13.89 -1.07 6.49
#